data_b4d11373d06ec70545084ee368dcdaff
#
_entry.id   b4d11373d06ec70545084ee368dcdaff
#
_cell.length_a   1.000
_cell.length_b   1.000
_cell.length_c   1.000
_cell.angle_alpha   90.00
_cell.angle_beta   90.00
_cell.angle_gamma   90.00
#
_symmetry.space_group_name_H-M   'P 1'
#
loop_
_entity.id
_entity.type
_entity.pdbx_description
1 polymer ?
#
loop_
_entity_poly.entity_id
_entity_poly.type
_entity_poly.pdbx_seq_one_letter_code
_entity_poly.pdbx_strand_id
1 'polypeptide(L)'
;MNTRLLSIMGVAAVLLFLLLFDFVSRADIHYPSDDLPRTAIVFTGAYDRIDLGLDLLSSGRVDRLFITGANRTSGLIPARFPELFDPNSEQANWIANERIVLAPDAHSTFENALEAACWLEGEPKIEEVALITSQRHMARASVALQQAIAPTSVVRVVSDPSNEYDKFQIDLIEFSKFTATWVITFLPSKLWPATEPTICLDG
;
A
#
# COMPACT_ATOMS: atom_id res chain seq x y z
N MET A 1 -29.22 25.03 -25.83
CA MET A 1 -28.63 24.03 -24.93
C MET A 1 -29.11 24.34 -23.53
N ASN A 2 -29.67 23.38 -22.80
CA ASN A 2 -30.37 23.62 -21.52
C ASN A 2 -29.34 24.04 -20.44
N THR A 3 -29.53 25.16 -19.73
CA THR A 3 -28.61 25.68 -18.69
C THR A 3 -28.33 24.66 -17.61
N ARG A 4 -29.32 23.81 -17.24
CA ARG A 4 -29.15 22.70 -16.29
C ARG A 4 -28.14 21.66 -16.78
N LEU A 5 -28.17 21.32 -18.09
CA LEU A 5 -27.23 20.37 -18.68
C LEU A 5 -25.79 20.91 -18.65
N LEU A 6 -25.62 22.20 -18.97
CA LEU A 6 -24.32 22.87 -18.87
C LEU A 6 -23.77 22.87 -17.45
N SER A 7 -24.63 23.15 -16.46
CA SER A 7 -24.21 23.12 -15.04
C SER A 7 -23.80 21.71 -14.60
N ILE A 8 -24.53 20.67 -14.98
CA ILE A 8 -24.19 19.28 -14.66
C ILE A 8 -22.85 18.90 -15.31
N MET A 9 -22.65 19.24 -16.57
CA MET A 9 -21.40 18.97 -17.27
C MET A 9 -20.22 19.71 -16.64
N GLY A 10 -20.42 20.94 -16.19
CA GLY A 10 -19.41 21.72 -15.50
C GLY A 10 -18.99 21.07 -14.17
N VAL A 11 -19.97 20.67 -13.36
CA VAL A 11 -19.71 19.94 -12.09
C VAL A 11 -18.97 18.64 -12.35
N ALA A 12 -19.41 17.83 -13.33
CA ALA A 12 -18.76 16.57 -13.66
C ALA A 12 -17.31 16.77 -14.11
N ALA A 13 -17.04 17.80 -14.92
CA ALA A 13 -15.69 18.15 -15.36
C ALA A 13 -14.77 18.54 -14.18
N VAL A 14 -15.29 19.33 -13.22
CA VAL A 14 -14.54 19.70 -12.01
C VAL A 14 -14.25 18.49 -11.15
N LEU A 15 -15.22 17.60 -10.94
CA LEU A 15 -15.02 16.36 -10.16
C LEU A 15 -13.98 15.45 -10.82
N LEU A 16 -14.05 15.28 -12.13
CA LEU A 16 -13.06 14.49 -12.88
C LEU A 16 -11.66 15.10 -12.77
N PHE A 17 -11.55 16.42 -12.87
CA PHE A 17 -10.28 17.13 -12.69
C PHE A 17 -9.70 16.93 -11.29
N LEU A 18 -10.53 17.05 -10.25
CA LEU A 18 -10.09 16.83 -8.87
C LEU A 18 -9.63 15.38 -8.63
N LEU A 19 -10.34 14.39 -9.17
CA LEU A 19 -9.96 12.99 -9.11
C LEU A 19 -8.63 12.73 -9.85
N LEU A 20 -8.46 13.31 -11.02
CA LEU A 20 -7.23 13.19 -11.78
C LEU A 20 -6.06 13.86 -11.04
N PHE A 21 -6.30 15.03 -10.47
CA PHE A 21 -5.29 15.74 -9.67
C PHE A 21 -4.88 14.92 -8.43
N ASP A 22 -5.86 14.34 -7.69
CA ASP A 22 -5.57 13.47 -6.54
C ASP A 22 -4.81 12.22 -6.97
N PHE A 23 -5.21 11.58 -8.08
CA PHE A 23 -4.48 10.43 -8.65
C PHE A 23 -3.01 10.77 -8.95
N VAL A 24 -2.78 11.87 -9.66
CA VAL A 24 -1.43 12.32 -10.02
C VAL A 24 -0.61 12.65 -8.79
N SER A 25 -1.18 13.40 -7.85
CA SER A 25 -0.48 13.80 -6.62
C SER A 25 -0.12 12.63 -5.72
N ARG A 26 -0.89 11.54 -5.78
CA ARG A 26 -0.58 10.30 -5.02
C ARG A 26 0.44 9.41 -5.73
N ALA A 27 0.45 9.45 -7.06
CA ALA A 27 1.45 8.74 -7.86
C ALA A 27 2.80 9.48 -7.93
N ASP A 28 2.83 10.74 -7.46
CA ASP A 28 4.05 11.52 -7.43
C ASP A 28 5.08 10.90 -6.48
N ILE A 29 6.32 10.83 -6.96
CA ILE A 29 7.40 10.07 -6.34
C ILE A 29 7.95 10.87 -5.17
N HIS A 30 7.83 10.34 -3.97
CA HIS A 30 8.68 10.73 -2.88
C HIS A 30 9.82 9.70 -2.78
N TYR A 31 11.02 10.11 -3.17
CA TYR A 31 12.21 9.31 -2.87
C TYR A 31 12.26 9.08 -1.36
N PRO A 32 12.71 7.87 -0.93
CA PRO A 32 12.85 7.60 0.49
C PRO A 32 13.72 8.70 1.11
N SER A 33 13.11 9.62 1.85
CA SER A 33 13.83 10.60 2.65
C SER A 33 14.60 9.86 3.74
N ASP A 34 15.64 10.48 4.29
CA ASP A 34 16.36 9.90 5.43
C ASP A 34 15.49 9.81 6.69
N ASP A 35 14.36 10.53 6.70
CA ASP A 35 13.38 10.57 7.78
C ASP A 35 12.13 9.78 7.39
N LEU A 36 12.22 8.45 7.47
CA LEU A 36 11.10 7.54 7.26
C LEU A 36 10.47 7.14 8.59
N PRO A 37 9.14 6.84 8.58
CA PRO A 37 8.51 6.16 9.71
C PRO A 37 9.24 4.87 10.08
N ARG A 38 9.34 4.58 11.37
CA ARG A 38 10.05 3.40 11.86
C ARG A 38 9.38 2.07 11.48
N THR A 39 8.13 2.13 11.04
CA THR A 39 7.33 0.99 10.58
C THR A 39 7.02 1.12 9.11
N ALA A 40 7.32 0.10 8.32
CA ALA A 40 6.97 0.04 6.90
C ALA A 40 5.97 -1.08 6.61
N ILE A 41 5.07 -0.83 5.67
CA ILE A 41 4.08 -1.78 5.17
C ILE A 41 4.34 -1.99 3.69
N VAL A 42 4.59 -3.24 3.29
CA VAL A 42 4.79 -3.62 1.88
C VAL A 42 3.50 -4.22 1.33
N PHE A 43 2.95 -3.59 0.30
CA PHE A 43 1.91 -4.22 -0.51
C PHE A 43 2.56 -5.08 -1.58
N THR A 44 2.43 -6.40 -1.45
CA THR A 44 3.06 -7.38 -2.36
C THR A 44 2.57 -7.27 -3.80
N GLY A 45 3.21 -7.99 -4.71
CA GLY A 45 2.89 -8.07 -6.13
C GLY A 45 4.10 -8.07 -7.06
N ALA A 46 5.25 -7.55 -6.62
CA ALA A 46 6.53 -7.64 -7.31
C ALA A 46 7.67 -7.70 -6.28
N TYR A 47 8.76 -8.40 -6.61
CA TYR A 47 9.87 -8.63 -5.68
C TYR A 47 10.62 -7.35 -5.29
N ASP A 48 10.74 -6.38 -6.21
CA ASP A 48 11.39 -5.09 -5.98
C ASP A 48 10.87 -4.35 -4.74
N ARG A 49 9.58 -4.53 -4.40
CA ARG A 49 8.96 -3.94 -3.21
C ARG A 49 9.47 -4.58 -1.93
N ILE A 50 9.62 -5.91 -1.96
CA ILE A 50 10.14 -6.67 -0.82
C ILE A 50 11.62 -6.36 -0.65
N ASP A 51 12.40 -6.36 -1.73
CA ASP A 51 13.82 -6.04 -1.72
C ASP A 51 14.06 -4.65 -1.13
N LEU A 52 13.32 -3.63 -1.56
CA LEU A 52 13.41 -2.29 -0.96
C LEU A 52 13.07 -2.31 0.53
N GLY A 53 12.00 -3.03 0.93
CA GLY A 53 11.64 -3.15 2.35
C GLY A 53 12.75 -3.77 3.18
N LEU A 54 13.38 -4.83 2.67
CA LEU A 54 14.52 -5.50 3.32
C LEU A 54 15.76 -4.59 3.39
N ASP A 55 16.03 -3.82 2.34
CA ASP A 55 17.12 -2.85 2.31
C ASP A 55 16.92 -1.73 3.35
N LEU A 56 15.70 -1.22 3.48
CA LEU A 56 15.36 -0.22 4.49
C LEU A 56 15.49 -0.78 5.91
N LEU A 57 15.09 -2.04 6.12
CA LEU A 57 15.21 -2.72 7.40
C LEU A 57 16.69 -3.00 7.75
N SER A 58 17.49 -3.47 6.79
CA SER A 58 18.91 -3.80 6.98
C SER A 58 19.77 -2.55 7.23
N SER A 59 19.42 -1.45 6.59
CA SER A 59 20.10 -0.16 6.81
C SER A 59 19.65 0.58 8.08
N GLY A 60 18.69 0.03 8.84
CA GLY A 60 18.15 0.64 10.05
C GLY A 60 17.30 1.89 9.81
N ARG A 61 16.86 2.13 8.58
CA ARG A 61 15.95 3.23 8.22
C ARG A 61 14.53 2.97 8.70
N VAL A 62 14.13 1.70 8.77
CA VAL A 62 12.93 1.24 9.44
C VAL A 62 13.29 0.17 10.48
N ASP A 63 12.48 0.02 11.52
CA ASP A 63 12.69 -0.97 12.57
C ASP A 63 11.86 -2.23 12.33
N ARG A 64 10.69 -2.09 11.72
CA ARG A 64 9.73 -3.16 11.49
C ARG A 64 9.16 -3.11 10.08
N LEU A 65 8.94 -4.29 9.51
CA LEU A 65 8.42 -4.48 8.18
C LEU A 65 7.21 -5.43 8.24
N PHE A 66 6.02 -4.92 7.87
CA PHE A 66 4.83 -5.72 7.66
C PHE A 66 4.64 -5.99 6.17
N ILE A 67 4.61 -7.25 5.77
CA ILE A 67 4.46 -7.66 4.36
C ILE A 67 3.09 -8.31 4.21
N THR A 68 2.15 -7.57 3.64
CA THR A 68 0.78 -8.02 3.41
C THR A 68 0.65 -8.76 2.08
N GLY A 69 -0.29 -9.71 1.98
CA GLY A 69 -0.47 -10.53 0.79
C GLY A 69 0.71 -11.44 0.48
N ALA A 70 1.43 -11.88 1.50
CA ALA A 70 2.58 -12.78 1.39
C ALA A 70 2.13 -14.22 1.08
N ASN A 71 1.70 -14.50 -0.16
CA ASN A 71 1.15 -15.77 -0.59
C ASN A 71 1.68 -16.22 -1.96
N ARG A 72 1.27 -17.40 -2.39
CA ARG A 72 1.72 -17.98 -3.69
C ARG A 72 1.36 -17.11 -4.88
N THR A 73 0.25 -16.39 -4.83
CA THR A 73 -0.21 -15.52 -5.92
C THR A 73 0.72 -14.33 -6.11
N SER A 74 1.27 -13.81 -5.01
CA SER A 74 2.28 -12.74 -5.03
C SER A 74 3.70 -13.26 -5.29
N GLY A 75 3.88 -14.59 -5.42
CA GLY A 75 5.18 -15.23 -5.56
C GLY A 75 5.94 -15.43 -4.25
N LEU A 76 5.40 -14.96 -3.13
CA LEU A 76 6.02 -15.09 -1.81
C LEU A 76 5.37 -16.23 -1.01
N ILE A 77 6.17 -17.23 -0.64
CA ILE A 77 5.71 -18.35 0.19
C ILE A 77 6.26 -18.13 1.61
N PRO A 78 5.41 -17.80 2.61
CA PRO A 78 5.88 -17.47 3.96
C PRO A 78 6.78 -18.54 4.58
N ALA A 79 6.45 -19.81 4.41
CA ALA A 79 7.24 -20.91 4.93
C ALA A 79 8.67 -21.00 4.33
N ARG A 80 8.88 -20.42 3.14
CA ARG A 80 10.19 -20.41 2.46
C ARG A 80 10.90 -19.06 2.57
N PHE A 81 10.25 -18.07 3.12
CA PHE A 81 10.84 -16.73 3.25
C PHE A 81 12.15 -16.72 4.06
N PRO A 82 12.28 -17.50 5.16
CA PRO A 82 13.54 -17.61 5.88
C PRO A 82 14.70 -18.17 5.04
N GLU A 83 14.40 -18.97 3.98
CA GLU A 83 15.41 -19.52 3.09
C GLU A 83 16.13 -18.43 2.24
N LEU A 84 15.59 -17.21 2.20
CA LEU A 84 16.22 -16.07 1.51
C LEU A 84 17.44 -15.51 2.25
N PHE A 85 17.62 -15.87 3.53
CA PHE A 85 18.67 -15.35 4.39
C PHE A 85 19.72 -16.42 4.68
N ASP A 86 20.97 -15.99 4.86
CA ASP A 86 22.00 -16.87 5.41
C ASP A 86 21.59 -17.27 6.83
N PRO A 87 21.49 -18.58 7.17
CA PRO A 87 21.07 -19.04 8.49
C PRO A 87 21.92 -18.50 9.66
N ASN A 88 23.17 -18.07 9.37
CA ASN A 88 24.08 -17.50 10.36
C ASN A 88 24.04 -15.98 10.42
N SER A 89 23.19 -15.35 9.62
CA SER A 89 23.05 -13.89 9.59
C SER A 89 22.06 -13.39 10.65
N GLU A 90 22.18 -12.10 11.01
CA GLU A 90 21.18 -11.44 11.86
C GLU A 90 19.80 -11.47 11.22
N GLN A 91 19.74 -11.36 9.89
CA GLN A 91 18.51 -11.35 9.10
C GLN A 91 17.67 -12.63 9.28
N ALA A 92 18.31 -13.78 9.51
CA ALA A 92 17.60 -15.03 9.77
C ALA A 92 16.70 -14.96 11.00
N ASN A 93 16.97 -14.07 11.94
CA ASN A 93 16.20 -13.88 13.17
C ASN A 93 15.10 -12.83 13.05
N TRP A 94 14.99 -12.10 11.94
CA TRP A 94 14.05 -10.98 11.82
C TRP A 94 12.58 -11.37 11.97
N ILE A 95 12.21 -12.57 11.50
CA ILE A 95 10.86 -13.10 11.69
C ILE A 95 10.66 -13.51 13.16
N ALA A 96 11.61 -14.23 13.76
CA ALA A 96 11.50 -14.69 15.14
C ALA A 96 11.46 -13.52 16.14
N ASN A 97 12.09 -12.40 15.81
CA ASN A 97 12.13 -11.18 16.61
C ASN A 97 11.04 -10.15 16.19
N GLU A 98 10.08 -10.56 15.36
CA GLU A 98 8.97 -9.73 14.87
C GLU A 98 9.39 -8.44 14.17
N ARG A 99 10.63 -8.38 13.67
CA ARG A 99 11.07 -7.29 12.81
C ARG A 99 10.48 -7.40 11.41
N ILE A 100 10.16 -8.63 10.97
CA ILE A 100 9.38 -8.92 9.77
C ILE A 100 8.15 -9.72 10.17
N VAL A 101 6.99 -9.22 9.78
CA VAL A 101 5.70 -9.90 9.92
C VAL A 101 5.16 -10.19 8.53
N LEU A 102 4.80 -11.45 8.27
CA LEU A 102 4.25 -11.90 6.99
C LEU A 102 2.76 -12.23 7.18
N ALA A 103 1.90 -11.57 6.41
CA ALA A 103 0.46 -11.78 6.42
C ALA A 103 0.03 -12.34 5.05
N PRO A 104 -0.55 -13.56 4.97
CA PRO A 104 -0.73 -14.29 3.72
C PRO A 104 -2.11 -14.17 3.09
N ASP A 105 -3.09 -13.58 3.77
CA ASP A 105 -4.51 -13.76 3.42
C ASP A 105 -5.00 -12.78 2.35
N ALA A 106 -4.31 -11.66 2.16
CA ALA A 106 -4.71 -10.66 1.19
C ALA A 106 -4.42 -11.06 -0.25
N HIS A 107 -5.42 -10.89 -1.13
CA HIS A 107 -5.37 -11.14 -2.58
C HIS A 107 -5.74 -9.91 -3.42
N SER A 108 -6.08 -8.81 -2.76
CA SER A 108 -6.47 -7.55 -3.41
C SER A 108 -5.92 -6.33 -2.65
N THR A 109 -6.01 -5.15 -3.29
CA THR A 109 -5.59 -3.89 -2.64
C THR A 109 -6.39 -3.59 -1.37
N PHE A 110 -7.68 -3.91 -1.36
CA PHE A 110 -8.52 -3.71 -0.18
C PHE A 110 -8.14 -4.68 0.94
N GLU A 111 -7.91 -5.93 0.60
CA GLU A 111 -7.49 -6.94 1.56
C GLU A 111 -6.12 -6.62 2.14
N ASN A 112 -5.16 -6.16 1.31
CA ASN A 112 -3.87 -5.67 1.82
C ASN A 112 -4.06 -4.54 2.84
N ALA A 113 -4.96 -3.60 2.58
CA ALA A 113 -5.23 -2.49 3.49
C ALA A 113 -5.91 -2.96 4.79
N LEU A 114 -6.85 -3.91 4.70
CA LEU A 114 -7.53 -4.49 5.85
C LEU A 114 -6.57 -5.33 6.70
N GLU A 115 -5.73 -6.15 6.08
CA GLU A 115 -4.72 -6.96 6.75
C GLU A 115 -3.72 -6.09 7.52
N ALA A 116 -3.31 -4.94 6.92
CA ALA A 116 -2.47 -3.95 7.59
C ALA A 116 -3.19 -3.25 8.75
N ALA A 117 -4.47 -2.92 8.60
CA ALA A 117 -5.27 -2.32 9.66
C ALA A 117 -5.36 -3.27 10.86
N CYS A 118 -5.64 -4.53 10.62
CA CYS A 118 -5.66 -5.56 11.62
C CYS A 118 -4.39 -5.67 12.43
N TRP A 119 -3.28 -5.78 11.73
CA TRP A 119 -2.01 -5.86 12.38
C TRP A 119 -1.76 -4.64 13.29
N LEU A 120 -2.09 -3.44 12.78
CA LEU A 120 -1.91 -2.20 13.54
C LEU A 120 -2.79 -2.10 14.78
N GLU A 121 -3.98 -2.71 14.80
CA GLU A 121 -4.85 -2.75 15.98
C GLU A 121 -4.21 -3.50 17.16
N GLY A 122 -3.37 -4.50 16.89
CA GLY A 122 -2.63 -5.26 17.90
C GLY A 122 -1.34 -4.59 18.36
N GLU A 123 -0.95 -3.48 17.76
CA GLU A 123 0.34 -2.84 17.99
C GLU A 123 0.22 -1.63 18.94
N PRO A 124 1.34 -1.23 19.60
CA PRO A 124 1.40 0.07 20.27
C PRO A 124 1.01 1.18 19.29
N LYS A 125 0.48 2.29 19.80
CA LYS A 125 0.03 3.40 18.96
C LYS A 125 1.13 3.83 17.96
N ILE A 126 0.89 3.52 16.69
CA ILE A 126 1.73 3.93 15.56
C ILE A 126 1.03 5.12 14.89
N GLU A 127 1.69 6.26 14.85
CA GLU A 127 1.11 7.49 14.32
C GLU A 127 1.36 7.65 12.82
N GLU A 128 2.41 6.99 12.31
CA GLU A 128 2.81 7.07 10.92
C GLU A 128 3.46 5.77 10.42
N VAL A 129 3.17 5.40 9.18
CA VAL A 129 3.75 4.23 8.50
C VAL A 129 4.26 4.59 7.12
N ALA A 130 5.32 3.91 6.67
CA ALA A 130 5.78 3.97 5.29
C ALA A 130 5.08 2.91 4.44
N LEU A 131 4.35 3.29 3.40
CA LEU A 131 3.78 2.38 2.42
C LEU A 131 4.76 2.16 1.28
N ILE A 132 5.22 0.92 1.10
CA ILE A 132 6.10 0.51 0.01
C ILE A 132 5.29 -0.19 -1.06
N THR A 133 5.29 0.35 -2.27
CA THR A 133 4.67 -0.28 -3.45
C THR A 133 5.22 0.34 -4.74
N SER A 134 4.86 -0.19 -5.93
CA SER A 134 5.28 0.41 -7.21
C SER A 134 4.56 1.72 -7.49
N GLN A 135 5.19 2.58 -8.30
CA GLN A 135 4.63 3.87 -8.69
C GLN A 135 3.22 3.75 -9.29
N ARG A 136 3.03 2.83 -10.22
CA ARG A 136 1.72 2.60 -10.87
C ARG A 136 0.62 2.20 -9.87
N HIS A 137 0.99 1.53 -8.79
CA HIS A 137 0.05 1.07 -7.77
C HIS A 137 -0.18 2.08 -6.64
N MET A 138 0.73 3.04 -6.46
CA MET A 138 0.80 3.92 -5.31
C MET A 138 -0.49 4.69 -5.04
N ALA A 139 -1.09 5.31 -6.06
CA ALA A 139 -2.30 6.10 -5.87
C ALA A 139 -3.43 5.26 -5.25
N ARG A 140 -3.68 4.07 -5.78
CA ARG A 140 -4.73 3.16 -5.33
C ARG A 140 -4.43 2.56 -3.95
N ALA A 141 -3.19 2.12 -3.75
CA ALA A 141 -2.75 1.54 -2.48
C ALA A 141 -2.81 2.56 -1.33
N SER A 142 -2.35 3.80 -1.57
CA SER A 142 -2.34 4.84 -0.54
C SER A 142 -3.75 5.27 -0.12
N VAL A 143 -4.72 5.33 -1.04
CA VAL A 143 -6.12 5.63 -0.69
C VAL A 143 -6.72 4.52 0.17
N ALA A 144 -6.56 3.26 -0.24
CA ALA A 144 -7.10 2.13 0.49
C ALA A 144 -6.48 2.03 1.90
N LEU A 145 -5.14 2.11 1.98
CA LEU A 145 -4.45 2.03 3.27
C LEU A 145 -4.81 3.19 4.18
N GLN A 146 -4.72 4.45 3.69
CA GLN A 146 -5.02 5.62 4.50
C GLN A 146 -6.42 5.57 5.11
N GLN A 147 -7.39 5.07 4.36
CA GLN A 147 -8.77 4.93 4.85
C GLN A 147 -8.92 3.79 5.86
N ALA A 148 -8.19 2.69 5.67
CA ALA A 148 -8.27 1.52 6.55
C ALA A 148 -7.64 1.79 7.93
N ILE A 149 -6.53 2.54 7.96
CA ILE A 149 -5.73 2.75 9.19
C ILE A 149 -5.89 4.15 9.82
N ALA A 150 -6.84 4.95 9.34
CA ALA A 150 -7.05 6.28 9.93
C ALA A 150 -7.28 6.17 11.45
N PRO A 151 -6.66 7.04 12.29
CA PRO A 151 -5.98 8.30 11.95
C PRO A 151 -4.47 8.19 11.65
N THR A 152 -3.89 6.99 11.58
CA THR A 152 -2.46 6.79 11.26
C THR A 152 -2.13 7.39 9.89
N SER A 153 -1.05 8.16 9.77
CA SER A 153 -0.64 8.77 8.51
C SER A 153 0.21 7.82 7.65
N VAL A 154 0.20 8.06 6.32
CA VAL A 154 0.88 7.21 5.35
C VAL A 154 1.92 8.01 4.56
N VAL A 155 3.19 7.68 4.72
CA VAL A 155 4.31 8.15 3.89
C VAL A 155 4.49 7.19 2.71
N ARG A 156 4.57 7.71 1.51
CA ARG A 156 4.65 6.92 0.28
C ARG A 156 6.08 6.67 -0.14
N VAL A 157 6.44 5.41 -0.37
CA VAL A 157 7.78 4.96 -0.77
C VAL A 157 7.65 4.08 -2.01
N VAL A 158 8.20 4.52 -3.12
CA VAL A 158 8.13 3.82 -4.41
C VAL A 158 9.30 2.87 -4.57
N SER A 159 9.03 1.60 -4.90
CA SER A 159 10.04 0.55 -5.08
C SER A 159 10.72 0.59 -6.45
N ASP A 160 10.02 1.05 -7.47
CA ASP A 160 10.46 1.13 -8.85
C ASP A 160 10.52 2.59 -9.31
N PRO A 161 11.47 3.40 -8.84
CA PRO A 161 11.59 4.77 -9.33
C PRO A 161 11.83 4.69 -10.84
N SER A 162 10.81 5.05 -11.61
CA SER A 162 10.92 5.09 -13.07
C SER A 162 12.11 5.95 -13.45
N ASN A 163 12.92 5.47 -14.39
CA ASN A 163 13.96 6.30 -15.00
C ASN A 163 13.32 7.61 -15.48
N GLU A 164 14.02 8.71 -15.32
CA GLU A 164 13.62 10.10 -15.63
C GLU A 164 12.95 10.30 -17.01
N TYR A 165 12.98 9.27 -17.86
CA TYR A 165 12.40 9.21 -19.19
C TYR A 165 10.98 8.65 -19.27
N ASP A 166 10.51 7.89 -18.30
CA ASP A 166 9.12 7.43 -18.21
C ASP A 166 8.26 8.47 -17.46
N LYS A 167 8.28 9.70 -17.98
CA LYS A 167 7.39 10.75 -17.48
C LYS A 167 5.97 10.22 -17.50
N PHE A 168 5.44 10.05 -16.33
CA PHE A 168 4.06 9.90 -15.95
C PHE A 168 3.09 9.77 -17.16
N GLN A 169 2.97 8.57 -17.70
CA GLN A 169 1.84 8.23 -18.56
C GLN A 169 0.65 7.98 -17.64
N ILE A 170 -0.41 8.78 -17.81
CA ILE A 170 -1.67 8.50 -17.15
C ILE A 170 -2.13 7.13 -17.64
N ASP A 171 -1.93 6.12 -16.81
CA ASP A 171 -2.46 4.80 -17.07
C ASP A 171 -3.97 4.85 -16.82
N LEU A 172 -4.76 4.92 -17.89
CA LEU A 172 -6.22 5.00 -17.82
C LEU A 172 -6.82 3.81 -17.09
N ILE A 173 -6.15 2.64 -17.13
CA ILE A 173 -6.59 1.45 -16.41
C ILE A 173 -6.36 1.66 -14.92
N GLU A 174 -5.20 2.11 -14.51
CA GLU A 174 -4.91 2.40 -13.09
C GLU A 174 -5.73 3.59 -12.58
N PHE A 175 -5.95 4.61 -13.38
CA PHE A 175 -6.86 5.72 -13.03
C PHE A 175 -8.30 5.22 -12.81
N SER A 176 -8.81 4.31 -13.66
CA SER A 176 -10.15 3.73 -13.47
C SER A 176 -10.25 2.89 -12.20
N LYS A 177 -9.22 2.07 -11.92
CA LYS A 177 -9.13 1.29 -10.68
C LYS A 177 -9.00 2.19 -9.43
N PHE A 178 -8.22 3.26 -9.54
CA PHE A 178 -8.10 4.27 -8.48
C PHE A 178 -9.45 4.92 -8.19
N THR A 179 -10.17 5.36 -9.23
CA THR A 179 -11.49 5.98 -9.08
C THR A 179 -12.48 5.02 -8.42
N ALA A 180 -12.49 3.75 -8.82
CA ALA A 180 -13.32 2.72 -8.19
C ALA A 180 -12.93 2.51 -6.71
N THR A 181 -11.65 2.43 -6.41
CA THR A 181 -11.14 2.32 -5.03
C THR A 181 -11.57 3.52 -4.21
N TRP A 182 -11.37 4.72 -4.73
CA TRP A 182 -11.72 5.98 -4.07
C TRP A 182 -13.22 6.03 -3.71
N VAL A 183 -14.11 5.62 -4.62
CA VAL A 183 -15.56 5.54 -4.35
C VAL A 183 -15.88 4.50 -3.28
N ILE A 184 -15.26 3.32 -3.36
CA ILE A 184 -15.52 2.22 -2.41
C ILE A 184 -15.04 2.58 -0.99
N THR A 185 -13.97 3.36 -0.85
CA THR A 185 -13.45 3.75 0.46
C THR A 185 -14.36 4.70 1.25
N PHE A 186 -15.40 5.27 0.64
CA PHE A 186 -16.49 5.95 1.38
C PHE A 186 -17.43 4.98 2.10
N LEU A 187 -17.42 3.70 1.72
CA LEU A 187 -18.18 2.68 2.44
C LEU A 187 -17.43 2.27 3.72
N PRO A 188 -18.15 1.85 4.78
CA PRO A 188 -17.51 1.20 5.91
C PRO A 188 -16.62 0.04 5.47
N SER A 189 -15.45 -0.13 6.08
CA SER A 189 -14.44 -1.13 5.67
C SER A 189 -14.98 -2.57 5.60
N LYS A 190 -15.92 -2.92 6.47
CA LYS A 190 -16.64 -4.21 6.45
C LYS A 190 -17.49 -4.47 5.18
N LEU A 191 -17.71 -3.45 4.36
CA LEU A 191 -18.42 -3.56 3.08
C LEU A 191 -17.47 -3.52 1.88
N TRP A 192 -16.16 -3.45 2.13
CA TRP A 192 -15.18 -3.49 1.05
C TRP A 192 -15.13 -4.88 0.39
N PRO A 193 -14.80 -4.95 -0.90
CA PRO A 193 -14.69 -6.22 -1.59
C PRO A 193 -13.48 -7.00 -1.06
N ALA A 194 -13.73 -7.97 -0.21
CA ALA A 194 -12.78 -8.94 0.30
C ALA A 194 -13.30 -10.35 0.00
N THR A 195 -12.42 -11.24 -0.41
CA THR A 195 -12.76 -12.65 -0.70
C THR A 195 -12.83 -13.48 0.57
N GLU A 196 -12.06 -13.10 1.59
CA GLU A 196 -12.05 -13.73 2.90
C GLU A 196 -12.68 -12.79 3.94
N PRO A 197 -13.80 -13.18 4.58
CA PRO A 197 -14.45 -12.36 5.59
C PRO A 197 -13.68 -12.28 6.92
N THR A 198 -12.57 -12.98 7.04
CA THR A 198 -11.84 -13.23 8.30
C THR A 198 -10.63 -12.32 8.51
N ILE A 199 -10.37 -11.37 7.63
CA ILE A 199 -9.32 -10.39 7.93
C ILE A 199 -9.86 -9.47 9.04
N CYS A 200 -9.57 -9.79 10.29
CA CYS A 200 -9.86 -9.04 11.52
C CYS A 200 -11.32 -8.66 11.82
N LEU A 201 -12.28 -9.41 11.45
CA LEU A 201 -13.67 -9.14 11.87
C LEU A 201 -14.08 -9.86 13.16
N ASP A 202 -13.19 -10.64 13.74
CA ASP A 202 -13.42 -11.43 14.97
C ASP A 202 -12.59 -10.92 16.16
N GLY A 203 -12.58 -9.59 16.36
CA GLY A 203 -12.02 -8.93 17.54
C GLY A 203 -13.10 -8.41 18.46
#